data_54d641df27c8953db1b81e55d6e34bbb
#
_entry.id   54d641df27c8953db1b81e55d6e34bbb
#
_cell.length_a   1.000
_cell.length_b   1.000
_cell.length_c   1.000
_cell.angle_alpha   90.00
_cell.angle_beta   90.00
_cell.angle_gamma   90.00
#
_symmetry.space_group_name_H-M   'P 1'
#
loop_
_entity.id
_entity.type
_entity.pdbx_description
1 polymer ?
#
loop_
_entity_poly.entity_id
_entity_poly.type
_entity_poly.pdbx_seq_one_letter_code
_entity_poly.pdbx_strand_id
1 'polypeptide(L)'
;QGGKSAQFNVELKPEDERPVSGKELENRWREKLGDIAGTKKLSFSSGQHSGGGPPIALKLQGYNYRSLELAADELVSYLQTFNGVYEVESSNNAGPEELKLRIRPEAETLGITLVDLASQVRQAFYGAEAQRIQRGESEVRVMVRYPEIDRKSIGNLENMWIRLPDGREVPFSAVADYELATGYSSMQRVDGRRTVSVTANLNPDIVQVGEVIGKTATQFMPELLARYPTVKYDVTGASERQNESQGQFLRSMLLAVLLLYALIAIPLKSYVQPLIIMFIIPFGMIGAVIGHMIVGIPITSLSSLGLIALAGVVVNDAILMVDHVNKRTEAGYS
;
A
#
# COMPACT_ATOMS: atom_id res chain seq x y z
N GLN A 1 17.18 6.32 15.45
CA GLN A 1 16.39 6.29 14.20
C GLN A 1 17.39 6.43 13.06
N GLY A 2 17.70 5.33 12.41
CA GLY A 2 18.65 5.32 11.34
C GLY A 2 18.09 6.04 10.11
N GLY A 3 18.52 7.25 9.87
CA GLY A 3 18.20 8.03 8.70
C GLY A 3 18.85 7.44 7.46
N LYS A 4 18.30 6.34 6.96
CA LYS A 4 18.65 5.78 5.64
C LYS A 4 17.54 6.05 4.62
N SER A 5 16.60 6.92 4.90
CA SER A 5 15.54 7.35 3.98
C SER A 5 15.50 8.88 3.88
N ALA A 6 15.35 9.37 2.67
CA ALA A 6 15.08 10.78 2.38
C ALA A 6 13.79 10.86 1.57
N GLN A 7 12.95 11.83 1.88
CA GLN A 7 11.73 12.12 1.14
C GLN A 7 11.75 13.58 0.71
N PHE A 8 11.51 13.80 -0.56
CA PHE A 8 11.38 15.12 -1.14
C PHE A 8 9.95 15.32 -1.59
N ASN A 9 9.29 16.33 -1.05
CA ASN A 9 7.97 16.75 -1.48
C ASN A 9 8.11 17.98 -2.36
N VAL A 10 7.63 17.88 -3.59
CA VAL A 10 7.66 18.99 -4.57
C VAL A 10 6.23 19.37 -4.89
N GLU A 11 5.88 20.59 -4.56
CA GLU A 11 4.59 21.16 -4.92
C GLU A 11 4.63 21.63 -6.39
N LEU A 12 3.69 21.13 -7.17
CA LEU A 12 3.56 21.47 -8.58
C LEU A 12 2.47 22.54 -8.73
N LYS A 13 2.58 23.35 -9.81
CA LYS A 13 1.47 24.21 -10.23
C LYS A 13 0.20 23.38 -10.49
N PRO A 14 -0.99 23.99 -10.41
CA PRO A 14 -2.24 23.35 -10.80
C PRO A 14 -2.14 22.69 -12.20
N GLU A 15 -2.93 21.65 -12.43
CA GLU A 15 -2.81 20.83 -13.64
C GLU A 15 -3.16 21.61 -14.92
N ASP A 16 -4.04 22.57 -14.83
CA ASP A 16 -4.44 23.49 -15.88
C ASP A 16 -3.37 24.55 -16.24
N GLU A 17 -2.43 24.82 -15.34
CA GLU A 17 -1.33 25.78 -15.56
C GLU A 17 -0.01 25.13 -16.02
N ARG A 18 0.04 23.82 -16.17
CA ARG A 18 1.28 23.11 -16.53
C ARG A 18 1.14 22.31 -17.83
N PRO A 19 2.22 22.28 -18.66
CA PRO A 19 2.18 21.59 -19.95
C PRO A 19 2.31 20.05 -19.84
N VAL A 20 2.61 19.52 -18.66
CA VAL A 20 2.84 18.10 -18.42
C VAL A 20 2.07 17.61 -17.20
N SER A 21 1.54 16.39 -17.27
CA SER A 21 0.85 15.77 -16.13
C SER A 21 1.85 15.39 -15.02
N GLY A 22 1.36 15.20 -13.78
CA GLY A 22 2.19 14.73 -12.68
C GLY A 22 2.83 13.37 -12.96
N LYS A 23 2.10 12.48 -13.62
CA LYS A 23 2.59 11.15 -14.01
C LYS A 23 3.70 11.21 -15.07
N GLU A 24 3.57 12.09 -16.05
CA GLU A 24 4.60 12.29 -17.06
C GLU A 24 5.88 12.86 -16.45
N LEU A 25 5.76 13.80 -15.49
CA LEU A 25 6.89 14.33 -14.76
C LEU A 25 7.59 13.25 -13.92
N GLU A 26 6.83 12.40 -13.26
CA GLU A 26 7.33 11.24 -12.52
C GLU A 26 8.16 10.31 -13.43
N ASN A 27 7.65 9.97 -14.61
CA ASN A 27 8.34 9.13 -15.58
C ASN A 27 9.63 9.79 -16.07
N ARG A 28 9.61 11.09 -16.39
CA ARG A 28 10.79 11.85 -16.80
C ARG A 28 11.84 11.93 -15.70
N TRP A 29 11.44 12.03 -14.44
CA TRP A 29 12.38 12.02 -13.31
C TRP A 29 12.99 10.64 -13.11
N ARG A 30 12.21 9.58 -13.23
CA ARG A 30 12.70 8.20 -13.15
C ARG A 30 13.75 7.92 -14.23
N GLU A 31 13.47 8.32 -15.46
CA GLU A 31 14.42 8.16 -16.57
C GLU A 31 15.71 8.99 -16.37
N LYS A 32 15.59 10.23 -15.89
CA LYS A 32 16.76 11.11 -15.70
C LYS A 32 17.64 10.71 -14.53
N LEU A 33 17.06 10.21 -13.43
CA LEU A 33 17.82 9.85 -12.24
C LEU A 33 18.43 8.46 -12.35
N GLY A 34 17.80 7.54 -13.08
CA GLY A 34 18.25 6.16 -13.16
C GLY A 34 18.45 5.53 -11.79
N ASP A 35 19.32 4.54 -11.72
CA ASP A 35 19.66 3.87 -10.47
C ASP A 35 20.71 4.68 -9.71
N ILE A 36 20.40 5.05 -8.47
CA ILE A 36 21.34 5.74 -7.58
C ILE A 36 22.12 4.69 -6.79
N ALA A 37 23.44 4.67 -6.97
CA ALA A 37 24.30 3.72 -6.27
C ALA A 37 24.10 3.79 -4.74
N GLY A 38 23.93 2.63 -4.11
CA GLY A 38 23.71 2.52 -2.66
C GLY A 38 22.27 2.75 -2.19
N THR A 39 21.33 3.07 -3.09
CA THR A 39 19.90 3.08 -2.73
C THR A 39 19.30 1.69 -2.88
N LYS A 40 18.58 1.24 -1.86
CA LYS A 40 17.77 0.00 -1.95
C LYS A 40 16.43 0.25 -2.65
N LYS A 41 15.91 1.47 -2.57
CA LYS A 41 14.61 1.85 -3.09
C LYS A 41 14.62 3.31 -3.53
N LEU A 42 14.18 3.55 -4.74
CA LEU A 42 13.86 4.87 -5.27
C LEU A 42 12.43 4.81 -5.79
N SER A 43 11.53 5.57 -5.18
CA SER A 43 10.13 5.61 -5.60
C SER A 43 9.70 7.06 -5.88
N PHE A 44 8.87 7.21 -6.89
CA PHE A 44 8.27 8.49 -7.26
C PHE A 44 6.74 8.35 -7.14
N SER A 45 6.08 9.40 -6.68
CA SER A 45 4.63 9.44 -6.55
C SER A 45 4.11 10.84 -6.88
N SER A 46 3.24 10.95 -7.84
CA SER A 46 2.66 12.23 -8.29
C SER A 46 1.36 12.61 -7.56
N GLY A 47 1.15 12.19 -6.35
CA GLY A 47 0.03 12.65 -5.51
C GLY A 47 -1.39 12.30 -6.01
N GLN A 48 -1.57 11.87 -7.24
CA GLN A 48 -2.86 11.44 -7.78
C GLN A 48 -3.38 10.10 -7.19
N HIS A 49 -2.56 9.42 -6.42
CA HIS A 49 -2.98 8.26 -5.63
C HIS A 49 -3.59 8.70 -4.29
N SER A 50 -4.47 9.72 -4.34
CA SER A 50 -5.18 10.22 -3.17
C SER A 50 -6.00 9.10 -2.53
N GLY A 51 -5.43 8.44 -1.53
CA GLY A 51 -6.16 7.59 -0.60
C GLY A 51 -6.21 6.09 -0.90
N GLY A 52 -5.61 5.57 -2.00
CA GLY A 52 -5.79 4.17 -2.40
C GLY A 52 -4.67 3.19 -2.04
N GLY A 53 -3.46 3.66 -1.78
CA GLY A 53 -2.28 2.77 -1.71
C GLY A 53 -1.83 2.28 -3.10
N PRO A 54 -0.85 1.36 -3.16
CA PRO A 54 -0.38 0.80 -4.43
C PRO A 54 -1.51 0.07 -5.17
N PRO A 55 -1.52 0.14 -6.52
CA PRO A 55 -2.57 -0.47 -7.33
C PRO A 55 -2.63 -1.99 -7.16
N ILE A 56 -1.50 -2.66 -7.02
CA ILE A 56 -1.41 -4.07 -6.67
C ILE A 56 -0.92 -4.18 -5.24
N ALA A 57 -1.70 -4.83 -4.39
CA ALA A 57 -1.33 -5.15 -3.02
C ALA A 57 -1.92 -6.52 -2.66
N LEU A 58 -1.04 -7.47 -2.40
CA LEU A 58 -1.36 -8.83 -2.02
C LEU A 58 -0.77 -9.09 -0.63
N LYS A 59 -1.59 -9.57 0.26
CA LYS A 59 -1.23 -9.86 1.64
C LYS A 59 -1.12 -11.37 1.83
N LEU A 60 0.03 -11.83 2.26
CA LEU A 60 0.26 -13.20 2.68
C LEU A 60 0.26 -13.28 4.20
N GLN A 61 -0.40 -14.29 4.76
CA GLN A 61 -0.53 -14.49 6.20
C GLN A 61 -0.18 -15.92 6.57
N GLY A 62 0.57 -16.11 7.64
CA GLY A 62 0.95 -17.44 8.10
C GLY A 62 1.54 -17.45 9.50
N TYR A 63 1.61 -18.63 10.09
CA TYR A 63 2.25 -18.83 11.39
C TYR A 63 3.76 -19.13 11.26
N ASN A 64 4.14 -19.85 10.19
CA ASN A 64 5.53 -20.17 9.91
C ASN A 64 6.15 -19.04 9.08
N TYR A 65 7.10 -18.33 9.68
CA TYR A 65 7.73 -17.19 9.05
C TYR A 65 8.55 -17.58 7.82
N ARG A 66 9.29 -18.69 7.88
CA ARG A 66 10.14 -19.15 6.77
C ARG A 66 9.32 -19.48 5.51
N SER A 67 8.19 -20.16 5.69
CA SER A 67 7.27 -20.45 4.59
C SER A 67 6.64 -19.17 4.03
N LEU A 68 6.34 -18.21 4.90
CA LEU A 68 5.76 -16.94 4.50
C LEU A 68 6.76 -16.08 3.70
N GLU A 69 8.02 -16.06 4.11
CA GLU A 69 9.11 -15.38 3.43
C GLU A 69 9.33 -15.95 2.03
N LEU A 70 9.52 -17.29 1.93
CA LEU A 70 9.70 -17.95 0.65
C LEU A 70 8.51 -17.76 -0.30
N ALA A 71 7.29 -17.84 0.21
CA ALA A 71 6.09 -17.60 -0.57
C ALA A 71 6.02 -16.13 -1.08
N ALA A 72 6.44 -15.17 -0.26
CA ALA A 72 6.49 -13.76 -0.66
C ALA A 72 7.54 -13.50 -1.74
N ASP A 73 8.72 -14.11 -1.64
CA ASP A 73 9.79 -13.98 -2.63
C ASP A 73 9.40 -14.59 -3.99
N GLU A 74 8.71 -15.75 -3.97
CA GLU A 74 8.17 -16.34 -5.19
C GLU A 74 7.08 -15.48 -5.81
N LEU A 75 6.20 -14.87 -5.00
CA LEU A 75 5.18 -13.95 -5.48
C LEU A 75 5.79 -12.68 -6.08
N VAL A 76 6.83 -12.12 -5.45
CA VAL A 76 7.60 -10.99 -6.02
C VAL A 76 8.16 -11.35 -7.38
N SER A 77 8.84 -12.51 -7.47
CA SER A 77 9.43 -12.98 -8.71
C SER A 77 8.38 -13.18 -9.81
N TYR A 78 7.22 -13.73 -9.45
CA TYR A 78 6.12 -13.90 -10.40
C TYR A 78 5.56 -12.57 -10.90
N LEU A 79 5.31 -11.61 -10.00
CA LEU A 79 4.79 -10.30 -10.41
C LEU A 79 5.77 -9.52 -11.30
N GLN A 80 7.07 -9.73 -11.14
CA GLN A 80 8.10 -9.14 -11.99
C GLN A 80 8.09 -9.69 -13.42
N THR A 81 7.45 -10.83 -13.70
CA THR A 81 7.32 -11.38 -15.06
C THR A 81 6.32 -10.62 -15.92
N PHE A 82 5.43 -9.82 -15.33
CA PHE A 82 4.43 -9.07 -16.08
C PHE A 82 5.03 -7.83 -16.72
N ASN A 83 4.88 -7.72 -18.03
CA ASN A 83 5.25 -6.49 -18.74
C ASN A 83 4.37 -5.32 -18.27
N GLY A 84 4.99 -4.21 -17.92
CA GLY A 84 4.28 -3.03 -17.39
C GLY A 84 4.08 -3.01 -15.87
N VAL A 85 4.47 -4.06 -15.16
CA VAL A 85 4.54 -4.07 -13.69
C VAL A 85 5.94 -3.67 -13.25
N TYR A 86 6.05 -2.78 -12.29
CA TYR A 86 7.31 -2.25 -11.78
C TYR A 86 7.23 -1.95 -10.27
N GLU A 87 8.37 -1.69 -9.64
CA GLU A 87 8.47 -1.44 -8.20
C GLU A 87 7.76 -2.54 -7.37
N VAL A 88 8.03 -3.80 -7.72
CA VAL A 88 7.50 -4.94 -6.97
C VAL A 88 8.27 -5.09 -5.67
N GLU A 89 7.58 -4.97 -4.55
CA GLU A 89 8.18 -4.95 -3.23
C GLU A 89 7.47 -5.88 -2.25
N SER A 90 8.26 -6.47 -1.37
CA SER A 90 7.76 -7.18 -0.20
C SER A 90 7.97 -6.33 1.05
N SER A 91 7.00 -6.30 1.95
CA SER A 91 7.15 -5.68 3.28
C SER A 91 8.12 -6.45 4.19
N ASN A 92 8.57 -7.62 3.74
CA ASN A 92 9.59 -8.42 4.38
C ASN A 92 11.00 -7.90 4.04
N ASN A 93 11.16 -6.58 3.99
CA ASN A 93 12.46 -5.99 3.73
C ASN A 93 13.46 -6.35 4.83
N ALA A 94 14.56 -6.91 4.42
CA ALA A 94 15.73 -7.07 5.27
C ALA A 94 16.05 -5.72 5.92
N GLY A 95 15.99 -5.68 7.24
CA GLY A 95 16.39 -4.53 8.04
C GLY A 95 17.90 -4.27 7.94
N PRO A 96 18.42 -3.36 8.75
CA PRO A 96 19.85 -3.16 8.86
C PRO A 96 20.56 -4.42 9.35
N GLU A 97 21.81 -4.55 8.99
CA GLU A 97 22.66 -5.56 9.60
C GLU A 97 22.71 -5.36 11.11
N GLU A 98 22.48 -6.42 11.84
CA GLU A 98 22.48 -6.48 13.30
C GLU A 98 23.59 -7.38 13.80
N LEU A 99 24.26 -6.96 14.86
CA LEU A 99 25.16 -7.79 15.61
C LEU A 99 24.36 -8.58 16.67
N LYS A 100 24.22 -9.86 16.45
CA LYS A 100 23.65 -10.77 17.46
C LYS A 100 24.75 -11.26 18.37
N LEU A 101 24.70 -10.84 19.61
CA LEU A 101 25.65 -11.24 20.64
C LEU A 101 25.19 -12.53 21.31
N ARG A 102 26.14 -13.42 21.60
CA ARG A 102 25.90 -14.66 22.34
C ARG A 102 26.96 -14.79 23.41
N ILE A 103 26.56 -14.93 24.67
CA ILE A 103 27.48 -15.19 25.77
C ILE A 103 28.01 -16.61 25.63
N ARG A 104 29.31 -16.80 25.86
CA ARG A 104 29.93 -18.12 25.94
C ARG A 104 29.53 -18.80 27.23
N PRO A 105 29.29 -20.13 27.23
CA PRO A 105 28.91 -20.86 28.45
C PRO A 105 29.90 -20.66 29.60
N GLU A 106 31.19 -20.60 29.28
CA GLU A 106 32.26 -20.36 30.25
C GLU A 106 32.17 -19.01 30.94
N ALA A 107 31.62 -18.01 30.22
CA ALA A 107 31.50 -16.66 30.75
C ALA A 107 30.24 -16.46 31.61
N GLU A 108 29.25 -17.34 31.55
CA GLU A 108 28.07 -17.28 32.45
C GLU A 108 28.47 -17.34 33.93
N THR A 109 29.55 -18.09 34.25
CA THR A 109 30.07 -18.16 35.62
C THR A 109 30.70 -16.89 36.13
N LEU A 110 31.00 -15.92 35.23
CA LEU A 110 31.53 -14.61 35.59
C LEU A 110 30.45 -13.61 35.99
N GLY A 111 29.19 -14.03 35.95
CA GLY A 111 28.02 -13.23 36.39
C GLY A 111 27.60 -12.13 35.42
N ILE A 112 28.15 -12.05 34.19
CA ILE A 112 27.73 -11.12 33.20
C ILE A 112 26.45 -11.58 32.52
N THR A 113 25.49 -10.66 32.33
CA THR A 113 24.27 -10.93 31.57
C THR A 113 24.39 -10.45 30.14
N LEU A 114 23.55 -11.02 29.24
CA LEU A 114 23.47 -10.57 27.85
C LEU A 114 23.07 -9.08 27.75
N VAL A 115 22.24 -8.61 28.66
CA VAL A 115 21.80 -7.21 28.72
C VAL A 115 22.97 -6.28 29.07
N ASP A 116 23.79 -6.66 30.05
CA ASP A 116 24.98 -5.90 30.45
C ASP A 116 26.00 -5.84 29.32
N LEU A 117 26.27 -6.98 28.69
CA LEU A 117 27.17 -7.07 27.53
C LEU A 117 26.66 -6.17 26.38
N ALA A 118 25.40 -6.33 25.98
CA ALA A 118 24.81 -5.54 24.90
C ALA A 118 24.81 -4.05 25.21
N SER A 119 24.56 -3.67 26.46
CA SER A 119 24.59 -2.28 26.92
C SER A 119 26.00 -1.67 26.79
N GLN A 120 27.03 -2.41 27.21
CA GLN A 120 28.41 -1.95 27.11
C GLN A 120 28.86 -1.79 25.65
N VAL A 121 28.56 -2.77 24.80
CA VAL A 121 28.84 -2.71 23.35
C VAL A 121 28.10 -1.50 22.72
N ARG A 122 26.81 -1.33 23.01
CA ARG A 122 26.05 -0.21 22.50
C ARG A 122 26.62 1.13 22.95
N GLN A 123 26.99 1.28 24.22
CA GLN A 123 27.55 2.51 24.75
C GLN A 123 28.90 2.85 24.09
N ALA A 124 29.74 1.86 23.84
CA ALA A 124 31.02 2.06 23.19
C ALA A 124 30.88 2.50 21.72
N PHE A 125 30.02 1.82 20.95
CA PHE A 125 29.91 2.03 19.51
C PHE A 125 28.89 3.11 19.14
N TYR A 126 27.70 3.11 19.73
CA TYR A 126 26.66 4.10 19.47
C TYR A 126 26.82 5.35 20.37
N GLY A 127 27.15 5.12 21.61
CA GLY A 127 27.35 6.15 22.64
C GLY A 127 26.32 6.07 23.76
N ALA A 128 26.74 6.58 24.91
CA ALA A 128 25.90 6.85 26.06
C ALA A 128 25.62 8.35 26.14
N GLU A 129 24.37 8.72 26.33
CA GLU A 129 23.98 10.10 26.59
C GLU A 129 24.37 10.46 28.03
N ALA A 130 25.41 11.27 28.19
CA ALA A 130 25.89 11.70 29.49
C ALA A 130 25.07 12.89 30.05
N GLN A 131 24.65 13.80 29.15
CA GLN A 131 23.92 15.01 29.54
C GLN A 131 23.11 15.53 28.35
N ARG A 132 22.00 16.18 28.69
CA ARG A 132 21.13 16.88 27.73
C ARG A 132 20.95 18.32 28.22
N ILE A 133 21.30 19.27 27.39
CA ILE A 133 21.32 20.69 27.73
C ILE A 133 20.43 21.43 26.72
N GLN A 134 19.45 22.18 27.25
CA GLN A 134 18.68 23.12 26.46
C GLN A 134 19.48 24.40 26.23
N ARG A 135 19.74 24.79 25.00
CA ARG A 135 20.36 26.06 24.62
C ARG A 135 19.41 26.84 23.71
N GLY A 136 18.63 27.76 24.28
CA GLY A 136 17.61 28.49 23.56
C GLY A 136 16.55 27.52 22.99
N GLU A 137 16.34 27.54 21.69
CA GLU A 137 15.40 26.64 20.99
C GLU A 137 16.00 25.28 20.63
N SER A 138 17.31 25.08 20.82
CA SER A 138 18.01 23.86 20.42
C SER A 138 18.36 22.98 21.62
N GLU A 139 18.11 21.68 21.48
CA GLU A 139 18.52 20.66 22.44
C GLU A 139 19.90 20.08 22.06
N VAL A 140 20.87 20.23 22.95
CA VAL A 140 22.24 19.71 22.76
C VAL A 140 22.41 18.45 23.59
N ARG A 141 22.74 17.33 22.96
CA ARG A 141 23.02 16.05 23.60
C ARG A 141 24.53 15.82 23.68
N VAL A 142 25.01 15.59 24.87
CA VAL A 142 26.41 15.21 25.10
C VAL A 142 26.51 13.69 25.07
N MET A 143 27.17 13.16 24.04
CA MET A 143 27.32 11.72 23.84
C MET A 143 28.75 11.31 24.11
N VAL A 144 28.95 10.28 24.94
CA VAL A 144 30.24 9.65 25.21
C VAL A 144 30.28 8.31 24.45
N ARG A 145 31.29 8.15 23.62
CA ARG A 145 31.50 6.95 22.80
C ARG A 145 32.95 6.81 22.37
N TYR A 146 33.32 5.66 21.84
CA TYR A 146 34.66 5.46 21.29
C TYR A 146 34.95 6.41 20.12
N PRO A 147 36.22 6.73 19.86
CA PRO A 147 36.65 7.51 18.71
C PRO A 147 36.15 6.90 17.40
N GLU A 148 35.96 7.70 16.38
CA GLU A 148 35.36 7.26 15.10
C GLU A 148 36.18 6.13 14.46
N ILE A 149 37.51 6.16 14.57
CA ILE A 149 38.42 5.17 14.02
C ILE A 149 38.15 3.76 14.64
N ASP A 150 37.87 3.73 15.95
CA ASP A 150 37.61 2.48 16.67
C ASP A 150 36.21 1.92 16.46
N ARG A 151 35.30 2.72 15.92
CA ARG A 151 33.90 2.33 15.63
C ARG A 151 33.66 1.89 14.19
N LYS A 152 34.63 2.07 13.28
CA LYS A 152 34.50 1.76 11.85
C LYS A 152 34.71 0.30 11.51
N SER A 153 35.35 -0.48 12.38
CA SER A 153 35.66 -1.88 12.16
C SER A 153 35.01 -2.77 13.22
N ILE A 154 34.37 -3.84 12.77
CA ILE A 154 33.85 -4.90 13.66
C ILE A 154 34.99 -5.60 14.41
N GLY A 155 36.20 -5.69 13.82
CA GLY A 155 37.36 -6.25 14.49
C GLY A 155 37.74 -5.54 15.79
N ASN A 156 37.38 -4.28 15.93
CA ASN A 156 37.58 -3.55 17.17
C ASN A 156 36.65 -3.98 18.31
N LEU A 157 35.56 -4.67 17.99
CA LEU A 157 34.67 -5.30 18.98
C LEU A 157 35.38 -6.44 19.72
N GLU A 158 36.17 -7.25 19.02
CA GLU A 158 36.88 -8.38 19.61
C GLU A 158 37.92 -7.94 20.65
N ASN A 159 38.50 -6.77 20.42
CA ASN A 159 39.50 -6.15 21.31
C ASN A 159 38.89 -5.25 22.40
N MET A 160 37.58 -5.10 22.40
CA MET A 160 36.89 -4.28 23.41
C MET A 160 36.99 -4.94 24.79
N TRP A 161 37.28 -4.14 25.81
CA TRP A 161 37.25 -4.59 27.19
C TRP A 161 35.82 -4.50 27.78
N ILE A 162 35.39 -5.61 28.35
CA ILE A 162 34.08 -5.75 28.99
C ILE A 162 34.29 -5.76 30.51
N ARG A 163 33.57 -4.90 31.21
CA ARG A 163 33.59 -4.82 32.67
C ARG A 163 32.61 -5.81 33.26
N LEU A 164 33.12 -6.66 34.13
CA LEU A 164 32.34 -7.63 34.90
C LEU A 164 31.70 -6.97 36.13
N PRO A 165 30.68 -7.61 36.72
CA PRO A 165 30.01 -7.09 37.94
C PRO A 165 30.95 -6.92 39.13
N ASP A 166 32.04 -7.70 39.23
CA ASP A 166 33.05 -7.60 40.28
C ASP A 166 34.12 -6.53 40.02
N GLY A 167 33.99 -5.78 38.93
CA GLY A 167 34.88 -4.68 38.53
C GLY A 167 36.09 -5.09 37.71
N ARG A 168 36.35 -6.38 37.49
CA ARG A 168 37.39 -6.83 36.56
C ARG A 168 37.04 -6.55 35.12
N GLU A 169 38.05 -6.39 34.29
CA GLU A 169 37.88 -6.20 32.85
C GLU A 169 38.46 -7.39 32.11
N VAL A 170 37.70 -7.88 31.11
CA VAL A 170 38.08 -9.00 30.26
C VAL A 170 37.80 -8.64 28.80
N PRO A 171 38.59 -9.16 27.83
CA PRO A 171 38.33 -8.87 26.43
C PRO A 171 36.98 -9.49 26.00
N PHE A 172 36.29 -8.83 25.10
CA PHE A 172 35.01 -9.29 24.54
C PHE A 172 35.08 -10.73 24.05
N SER A 173 36.15 -11.07 23.34
CA SER A 173 36.40 -12.41 22.80
C SER A 173 36.47 -13.53 23.86
N ALA A 174 36.71 -13.21 25.13
CA ALA A 174 36.70 -14.16 26.22
C ALA A 174 35.28 -14.45 26.77
N VAL A 175 34.33 -13.52 26.58
CA VAL A 175 32.99 -13.60 27.18
C VAL A 175 31.87 -13.85 26.15
N ALA A 176 32.09 -13.48 24.89
CA ALA A 176 31.04 -13.57 23.89
C ALA A 176 31.56 -13.86 22.48
N ASP A 177 30.65 -14.40 21.70
CA ASP A 177 30.71 -14.48 20.25
C ASP A 177 29.68 -13.53 19.62
N TYR A 178 29.89 -13.13 18.36
CA TYR A 178 28.92 -12.37 17.61
C TYR A 178 28.65 -13.00 16.25
N GLU A 179 27.44 -12.79 15.78
CA GLU A 179 26.99 -13.19 14.45
C GLU A 179 26.41 -11.97 13.76
N LEU A 180 26.87 -11.71 12.52
CA LEU A 180 26.21 -10.74 11.65
C LEU A 180 24.93 -11.36 11.12
N ALA A 181 23.82 -10.76 11.45
CA ALA A 181 22.52 -11.17 10.95
C ALA A 181 21.78 -9.96 10.39
N THR A 182 20.91 -10.22 9.44
CA THR A 182 20.00 -9.19 8.96
C THR A 182 18.76 -9.21 9.84
N GLY A 183 18.53 -8.14 10.57
CA GLY A 183 17.30 -7.95 11.34
C GLY A 183 16.11 -7.66 10.44
N TYR A 184 14.89 -7.75 10.98
CA TYR A 184 13.70 -7.28 10.30
C TYR A 184 13.36 -5.89 10.78
N SER A 185 13.20 -4.94 9.86
CA SER A 185 12.88 -3.55 10.22
C SER A 185 11.47 -3.42 10.80
N SER A 186 10.56 -4.27 10.40
CA SER A 186 9.18 -4.29 10.87
C SER A 186 8.57 -5.68 10.72
N MET A 187 7.79 -6.10 11.69
CA MET A 187 6.97 -7.33 11.62
C MET A 187 5.52 -6.98 11.87
N GLN A 188 4.68 -7.12 10.85
CA GLN A 188 3.25 -6.91 10.97
C GLN A 188 2.53 -8.21 11.38
N ARG A 189 1.52 -8.07 12.23
CA ARG A 189 0.60 -9.15 12.58
C ARG A 189 -0.83 -8.65 12.45
N VAL A 190 -1.65 -9.47 11.82
CA VAL A 190 -3.11 -9.25 11.70
C VAL A 190 -3.77 -10.51 12.24
N ASP A 191 -4.69 -10.37 13.18
CA ASP A 191 -5.38 -11.48 13.84
C ASP A 191 -4.42 -12.54 14.42
N GLY A 192 -3.32 -12.10 15.02
CA GLY A 192 -2.30 -12.96 15.63
C GLY A 192 -1.38 -13.67 14.63
N ARG A 193 -1.61 -13.58 13.32
CA ARG A 193 -0.80 -14.17 12.25
C ARG A 193 0.21 -13.16 11.73
N ARG A 194 1.41 -13.62 11.43
CA ARG A 194 2.39 -12.80 10.72
C ARG A 194 1.90 -12.52 9.31
N THR A 195 2.14 -11.31 8.87
CA THR A 195 1.65 -10.82 7.59
C THR A 195 2.81 -10.22 6.80
N VAL A 196 2.91 -10.60 5.54
CA VAL A 196 3.81 -9.99 4.56
C VAL A 196 2.95 -9.44 3.43
N SER A 197 3.12 -8.17 3.13
CA SER A 197 2.44 -7.51 2.01
C SER A 197 3.40 -7.43 0.82
N VAL A 198 2.96 -7.90 -0.33
CA VAL A 198 3.65 -7.71 -1.61
C VAL A 198 2.89 -6.67 -2.38
N THR A 199 3.57 -5.61 -2.77
CA THR A 199 2.98 -4.47 -3.48
C THR A 199 3.70 -4.25 -4.80
N ALA A 200 2.99 -3.71 -5.79
CA ALA A 200 3.56 -3.35 -7.06
C ALA A 200 2.83 -2.16 -7.68
N ASN A 201 3.56 -1.43 -8.50
CA ASN A 201 3.02 -0.42 -9.39
C ASN A 201 2.88 -1.00 -10.80
N LEU A 202 2.04 -0.39 -11.61
CA LEU A 202 1.87 -0.79 -13.01
C LEU A 202 1.67 0.42 -13.93
N ASN A 203 1.98 0.21 -15.20
CA ASN A 203 1.62 1.14 -16.26
C ASN A 203 0.26 0.72 -16.84
N PRO A 204 -0.83 1.47 -16.61
CA PRO A 204 -2.17 1.12 -17.07
C PRO A 204 -2.34 1.13 -18.59
N ASP A 205 -1.40 1.75 -19.32
CA ASP A 205 -1.38 1.75 -20.78
C ASP A 205 -0.86 0.42 -21.34
N ILE A 206 -0.16 -0.39 -20.52
CA ILE A 206 0.43 -1.68 -20.92
C ILE A 206 -0.39 -2.84 -20.36
N VAL A 207 -0.78 -2.76 -19.08
CA VAL A 207 -1.48 -3.86 -18.39
C VAL A 207 -2.48 -3.31 -17.38
N GLN A 208 -3.62 -3.99 -17.22
CA GLN A 208 -4.65 -3.62 -16.28
C GLN A 208 -4.49 -4.34 -14.93
N VAL A 209 -4.78 -3.65 -13.83
CA VAL A 209 -4.72 -4.22 -12.45
C VAL A 209 -5.51 -5.53 -12.35
N GLY A 210 -6.73 -5.55 -12.89
CA GLY A 210 -7.62 -6.71 -12.86
C GLY A 210 -7.04 -7.94 -13.58
N GLU A 211 -6.28 -7.72 -14.66
CA GLU A 211 -5.62 -8.80 -15.40
C GLU A 211 -4.49 -9.42 -14.56
N VAL A 212 -3.63 -8.60 -13.96
CA VAL A 212 -2.51 -9.07 -13.13
C VAL A 212 -3.04 -9.82 -11.92
N ILE A 213 -4.00 -9.23 -11.18
CA ILE A 213 -4.59 -9.87 -10.00
C ILE A 213 -5.33 -11.15 -10.39
N GLY A 214 -6.10 -11.12 -11.48
CA GLY A 214 -6.85 -12.29 -11.95
C GLY A 214 -5.93 -13.47 -12.33
N LYS A 215 -4.87 -13.23 -13.10
CA LYS A 215 -3.88 -14.24 -13.44
C LYS A 215 -3.14 -14.74 -12.21
N THR A 216 -2.76 -13.85 -11.31
CA THR A 216 -2.11 -14.22 -10.05
C THR A 216 -3.01 -15.13 -9.22
N ALA A 217 -4.28 -14.78 -9.05
CA ALA A 217 -5.23 -15.55 -8.25
C ALA A 217 -5.58 -16.91 -8.86
N THR A 218 -5.70 -17.00 -10.21
CA THR A 218 -6.18 -18.22 -10.87
C THR A 218 -5.07 -19.17 -11.30
N GLN A 219 -3.90 -18.66 -11.63
CA GLN A 219 -2.79 -19.48 -12.18
C GLN A 219 -1.70 -19.71 -11.13
N PHE A 220 -1.24 -18.66 -10.46
CA PHE A 220 -0.09 -18.73 -9.57
C PHE A 220 -0.44 -19.12 -8.13
N MET A 221 -1.48 -18.50 -7.54
CA MET A 221 -1.83 -18.73 -6.14
C MET A 221 -2.18 -20.19 -5.81
N PRO A 222 -2.90 -20.96 -6.65
CA PRO A 222 -3.19 -22.36 -6.34
C PRO A 222 -1.91 -23.21 -6.21
N GLU A 223 -0.92 -22.97 -7.06
CA GLU A 223 0.36 -23.68 -7.01
C GLU A 223 1.20 -23.25 -5.80
N LEU A 224 1.23 -21.94 -5.51
CA LEU A 224 1.93 -21.40 -4.36
C LEU A 224 1.37 -21.97 -3.05
N LEU A 225 0.06 -21.98 -2.89
CA LEU A 225 -0.61 -22.49 -1.69
C LEU A 225 -0.48 -24.02 -1.55
N ALA A 226 -0.38 -24.74 -2.64
CA ALA A 226 -0.09 -26.18 -2.59
C ALA A 226 1.32 -26.46 -2.03
N ARG A 227 2.31 -25.59 -2.34
CA ARG A 227 3.67 -25.67 -1.77
C ARG A 227 3.75 -25.16 -0.33
N TYR A 228 2.95 -24.15 0.01
CA TYR A 228 2.93 -23.53 1.34
C TYR A 228 1.52 -23.55 1.95
N PRO A 229 1.01 -24.72 2.39
CA PRO A 229 -0.39 -24.88 2.83
C PRO A 229 -0.73 -24.12 4.12
N THR A 230 0.27 -23.66 4.87
CA THR A 230 0.08 -22.82 6.07
C THR A 230 -0.07 -21.33 5.76
N VAL A 231 0.15 -20.93 4.51
CA VAL A 231 0.03 -19.54 4.05
C VAL A 231 -1.37 -19.32 3.52
N LYS A 232 -1.97 -18.20 3.88
CA LYS A 232 -3.21 -17.68 3.30
C LYS A 232 -2.88 -16.40 2.55
N TYR A 233 -3.65 -16.09 1.52
CA TYR A 233 -3.51 -14.82 0.83
C TYR A 233 -4.83 -14.05 0.82
N ASP A 234 -4.70 -12.74 0.68
CA ASP A 234 -5.81 -11.81 0.54
C ASP A 234 -5.40 -10.68 -0.41
N VAL A 235 -6.35 -10.19 -1.20
CA VAL A 235 -6.14 -9.03 -2.08
C VAL A 235 -6.49 -7.79 -1.26
N THR A 236 -5.56 -6.84 -1.20
CA THR A 236 -5.71 -5.63 -0.39
C THR A 236 -5.42 -4.37 -1.20
N GLY A 237 -5.48 -3.20 -0.56
CA GLY A 237 -5.12 -1.93 -1.21
C GLY A 237 -6.23 -1.33 -2.08
N ALA A 238 -5.83 -0.69 -3.17
CA ALA A 238 -6.75 0.00 -4.08
C ALA A 238 -7.77 -0.96 -4.71
N SER A 239 -7.33 -2.17 -5.06
CA SER A 239 -8.16 -3.19 -5.73
C SER A 239 -9.25 -3.76 -4.81
N GLU A 240 -8.93 -3.99 -3.53
CA GLU A 240 -9.93 -4.42 -2.53
C GLU A 240 -11.04 -3.38 -2.38
N ARG A 241 -10.64 -2.12 -2.15
CA ARG A 241 -11.59 -1.00 -2.02
C ARG A 241 -12.44 -0.81 -3.27
N GLN A 242 -11.85 -0.97 -4.45
CA GLN A 242 -12.58 -0.87 -5.71
C GLN A 242 -13.62 -1.99 -5.85
N ASN A 243 -13.28 -3.22 -5.50
CA ASN A 243 -14.20 -4.36 -5.55
C ASN A 243 -15.33 -4.23 -4.52
N GLU A 244 -15.01 -3.83 -3.28
CA GLU A 244 -16.01 -3.56 -2.25
C GLU A 244 -16.95 -2.42 -2.65
N SER A 245 -16.37 -1.33 -3.17
CA SER A 245 -17.15 -0.18 -3.65
C SER A 245 -18.06 -0.55 -4.81
N GLN A 246 -17.61 -1.39 -5.75
CA GLN A 246 -18.45 -1.86 -6.85
C GLN A 246 -19.60 -2.73 -6.36
N GLY A 247 -19.36 -3.63 -5.40
CA GLY A 247 -20.42 -4.46 -4.81
C GLY A 247 -21.47 -3.63 -4.06
N GLN A 248 -21.03 -2.65 -3.28
CA GLN A 248 -21.91 -1.71 -2.58
C GLN A 248 -22.68 -0.83 -3.56
N PHE A 249 -22.01 -0.33 -4.62
CA PHE A 249 -22.64 0.50 -5.66
C PHE A 249 -23.75 -0.27 -6.38
N LEU A 250 -23.50 -1.52 -6.77
CA LEU A 250 -24.50 -2.34 -7.46
C LEU A 250 -25.75 -2.59 -6.57
N ARG A 251 -25.56 -2.89 -5.29
CA ARG A 251 -26.66 -3.06 -4.33
C ARG A 251 -27.46 -1.76 -4.15
N SER A 252 -26.76 -0.65 -3.99
CA SER A 252 -27.38 0.69 -3.85
C SER A 252 -28.12 1.10 -5.11
N MET A 253 -27.58 0.81 -6.29
CA MET A 253 -28.20 1.05 -7.58
C MET A 253 -29.50 0.24 -7.74
N LEU A 254 -29.48 -1.05 -7.37
CA LEU A 254 -30.66 -1.91 -7.45
C LEU A 254 -31.76 -1.40 -6.52
N LEU A 255 -31.42 -1.00 -5.30
CA LEU A 255 -32.37 -0.41 -4.35
C LEU A 255 -32.94 0.91 -4.87
N ALA A 256 -32.09 1.78 -5.45
CA ALA A 256 -32.52 3.04 -6.04
C ALA A 256 -33.50 2.83 -7.20
N VAL A 257 -33.24 1.85 -8.09
CA VAL A 257 -34.10 1.47 -9.20
C VAL A 257 -35.46 0.98 -8.69
N LEU A 258 -35.49 0.15 -7.64
CA LEU A 258 -36.74 -0.34 -7.01
C LEU A 258 -37.55 0.81 -6.39
N LEU A 259 -36.88 1.71 -5.67
CA LEU A 259 -37.54 2.88 -5.08
C LEU A 259 -38.08 3.81 -6.15
N LEU A 260 -37.32 4.05 -7.21
CA LEU A 260 -37.74 4.88 -8.34
C LEU A 260 -38.95 4.27 -9.04
N TYR A 261 -38.95 2.94 -9.26
CA TYR A 261 -40.10 2.26 -9.79
C TYR A 261 -41.37 2.43 -8.91
N ALA A 262 -41.24 2.22 -7.60
CA ALA A 262 -42.36 2.40 -6.67
C ALA A 262 -42.89 3.84 -6.67
N LEU A 263 -41.99 4.81 -6.69
CA LEU A 263 -42.28 6.25 -6.69
C LEU A 263 -43.03 6.69 -7.95
N ILE A 264 -42.71 6.11 -9.10
CA ILE A 264 -43.38 6.38 -10.39
C ILE A 264 -44.72 5.64 -10.46
N ALA A 265 -44.83 4.42 -9.92
CA ALA A 265 -46.04 3.60 -9.97
C ALA A 265 -47.23 4.22 -9.19
N ILE A 266 -46.94 4.93 -8.08
CA ILE A 266 -47.98 5.54 -7.23
C ILE A 266 -48.81 6.58 -7.99
N PRO A 267 -48.22 7.63 -8.58
CA PRO A 267 -48.97 8.68 -9.30
C PRO A 267 -49.64 8.18 -10.56
N LEU A 268 -48.99 7.24 -11.29
CA LEU A 268 -49.52 6.70 -12.55
C LEU A 268 -50.58 5.62 -12.36
N LYS A 269 -50.75 5.11 -11.13
CA LYS A 269 -51.72 4.04 -10.79
C LYS A 269 -51.62 2.83 -11.76
N SER A 270 -50.41 2.55 -12.26
CA SER A 270 -50.11 1.53 -13.25
C SER A 270 -48.81 0.82 -12.89
N TYR A 271 -48.73 -0.49 -13.10
CA TYR A 271 -47.49 -1.27 -12.94
C TYR A 271 -46.68 -1.37 -14.22
N VAL A 272 -47.29 -1.12 -15.38
CA VAL A 272 -46.62 -1.24 -16.69
C VAL A 272 -45.98 0.08 -17.12
N GLN A 273 -46.66 1.20 -16.94
CA GLN A 273 -46.16 2.51 -17.36
C GLN A 273 -44.82 2.90 -16.73
N PRO A 274 -44.55 2.64 -15.43
CA PRO A 274 -43.22 2.87 -14.85
C PRO A 274 -42.10 2.10 -15.55
N LEU A 275 -42.34 0.86 -15.99
CA LEU A 275 -41.34 0.07 -16.73
C LEU A 275 -41.00 0.71 -18.08
N ILE A 276 -42.02 1.24 -18.78
CA ILE A 276 -41.82 1.95 -20.04
C ILE A 276 -40.96 3.22 -19.83
N ILE A 277 -41.27 3.98 -18.77
CA ILE A 277 -40.49 5.18 -18.42
C ILE A 277 -39.05 4.82 -18.05
N MET A 278 -38.86 3.79 -17.24
CA MET A 278 -37.51 3.36 -16.85
C MET A 278 -36.69 2.83 -18.03
N PHE A 279 -37.33 2.30 -19.09
CA PHE A 279 -36.67 1.87 -20.31
C PHE A 279 -35.99 3.01 -21.08
N ILE A 280 -36.35 4.26 -20.77
CA ILE A 280 -35.72 5.45 -21.37
C ILE A 280 -34.34 5.75 -20.73
N ILE A 281 -34.09 5.36 -19.49
CA ILE A 281 -32.83 5.63 -18.78
C ILE A 281 -31.58 5.16 -19.56
N PRO A 282 -31.52 3.93 -20.11
CA PRO A 282 -30.39 3.49 -20.91
C PRO A 282 -30.05 4.39 -22.09
N PHE A 283 -31.04 5.02 -22.73
CA PHE A 283 -30.78 5.96 -23.84
C PHE A 283 -30.07 7.23 -23.37
N GLY A 284 -30.42 7.75 -22.18
CA GLY A 284 -29.68 8.84 -21.56
C GLY A 284 -28.23 8.48 -21.27
N MET A 285 -27.98 7.25 -20.77
CA MET A 285 -26.64 6.75 -20.54
C MET A 285 -25.81 6.65 -21.83
N ILE A 286 -26.40 6.16 -22.92
CA ILE A 286 -25.74 6.09 -24.24
C ILE A 286 -25.31 7.51 -24.67
N GLY A 287 -26.18 8.51 -24.54
CA GLY A 287 -25.85 9.89 -24.87
C GLY A 287 -24.68 10.42 -24.05
N ALA A 288 -24.62 10.12 -22.76
CA ALA A 288 -23.54 10.54 -21.89
C ALA A 288 -22.21 9.84 -22.26
N VAL A 289 -22.23 8.54 -22.59
CA VAL A 289 -21.03 7.80 -23.06
C VAL A 289 -20.50 8.40 -24.35
N ILE A 290 -21.38 8.68 -25.32
CA ILE A 290 -21.00 9.33 -26.56
C ILE A 290 -20.40 10.73 -26.28
N GLY A 291 -20.97 11.50 -25.36
CA GLY A 291 -20.44 12.80 -24.96
C GLY A 291 -19.03 12.70 -24.41
N HIS A 292 -18.74 11.72 -23.53
CA HIS A 292 -17.39 11.48 -23.00
C HIS A 292 -16.41 11.10 -24.12
N MET A 293 -16.84 10.27 -25.08
CA MET A 293 -16.02 9.89 -26.23
C MET A 293 -15.68 11.10 -27.13
N ILE A 294 -16.63 12.00 -27.38
CA ILE A 294 -16.41 13.20 -28.20
C ILE A 294 -15.43 14.17 -27.51
N VAL A 295 -15.56 14.34 -26.21
CA VAL A 295 -14.69 15.25 -25.42
C VAL A 295 -13.34 14.59 -25.10
N GLY A 296 -13.20 13.27 -25.22
CA GLY A 296 -11.97 12.54 -24.91
C GLY A 296 -11.69 12.41 -23.41
N ILE A 297 -12.71 12.53 -22.55
CA ILE A 297 -12.59 12.42 -21.10
C ILE A 297 -13.00 11.00 -20.66
N PRO A 298 -12.20 10.32 -19.82
CA PRO A 298 -12.57 9.01 -19.32
C PRO A 298 -13.77 9.09 -18.37
N ILE A 299 -14.60 8.03 -18.36
CA ILE A 299 -15.70 7.90 -17.41
C ILE A 299 -15.10 7.62 -16.01
N THR A 300 -15.33 8.54 -15.09
CA THR A 300 -14.87 8.51 -13.71
C THR A 300 -16.01 8.17 -12.74
N SER A 301 -15.69 7.97 -11.46
CA SER A 301 -16.70 7.86 -10.41
C SER A 301 -17.59 9.11 -10.32
N LEU A 302 -17.03 10.29 -10.60
CA LEU A 302 -17.78 11.54 -10.64
C LEU A 302 -18.74 11.56 -11.83
N SER A 303 -18.33 11.06 -13.00
CA SER A 303 -19.21 10.87 -14.16
C SER A 303 -20.39 9.95 -13.84
N SER A 304 -20.15 8.89 -13.07
CA SER A 304 -21.21 7.95 -12.64
C SER A 304 -22.26 8.63 -11.75
N LEU A 305 -21.86 9.57 -10.88
CA LEU A 305 -22.81 10.39 -10.12
C LEU A 305 -23.63 11.30 -11.03
N GLY A 306 -23.00 11.89 -12.05
CA GLY A 306 -23.69 12.69 -13.07
C GLY A 306 -24.71 11.86 -13.87
N LEU A 307 -24.42 10.60 -14.17
CA LEU A 307 -25.35 9.67 -14.82
C LEU A 307 -26.60 9.39 -13.98
N ILE A 308 -26.45 9.26 -12.66
CA ILE A 308 -27.58 9.11 -11.74
C ILE A 308 -28.47 10.36 -11.76
N ALA A 309 -27.87 11.54 -11.72
CA ALA A 309 -28.61 12.80 -11.81
C ALA A 309 -29.35 12.94 -13.16
N LEU A 310 -28.69 12.58 -14.27
CA LEU A 310 -29.28 12.58 -15.60
C LEU A 310 -30.49 11.63 -15.70
N ALA A 311 -30.39 10.43 -15.11
CA ALA A 311 -31.50 9.49 -15.05
C ALA A 311 -32.74 10.12 -14.38
N GLY A 312 -32.55 10.88 -13.29
CA GLY A 312 -33.64 11.61 -12.61
C GLY A 312 -34.31 12.64 -13.50
N VAL A 313 -33.55 13.42 -14.29
CA VAL A 313 -34.08 14.42 -15.22
C VAL A 313 -34.88 13.75 -16.33
N VAL A 314 -34.32 12.73 -16.97
CA VAL A 314 -34.96 11.99 -18.08
C VAL A 314 -36.27 11.34 -17.63
N VAL A 315 -36.28 10.76 -16.42
CA VAL A 315 -37.49 10.17 -15.85
C VAL A 315 -38.56 11.22 -15.55
N ASN A 316 -38.18 12.39 -15.04
CA ASN A 316 -39.10 13.48 -14.76
C ASN A 316 -39.85 13.94 -16.03
N ASP A 317 -39.14 14.16 -17.14
CA ASP A 317 -39.72 14.54 -18.39
C ASP A 317 -40.65 13.47 -18.97
N ALA A 318 -40.24 12.21 -18.85
CA ALA A 318 -41.05 11.07 -19.31
C ALA A 318 -42.36 10.90 -18.50
N ILE A 319 -42.34 11.14 -17.19
CA ILE A 319 -43.54 11.09 -16.32
C ILE A 319 -44.53 12.13 -16.78
N LEU A 320 -44.10 13.38 -17.00
CA LEU A 320 -44.97 14.46 -17.46
C LEU A 320 -45.66 14.15 -18.79
N MET A 321 -44.90 13.53 -19.71
CA MET A 321 -45.45 13.13 -21.02
C MET A 321 -46.51 12.00 -20.87
N VAL A 322 -46.23 10.99 -20.09
CA VAL A 322 -47.14 9.86 -19.87
C VAL A 322 -48.39 10.30 -19.13
N ASP A 323 -48.26 11.16 -18.10
CA ASP A 323 -49.41 11.72 -17.37
C ASP A 323 -50.31 12.60 -18.30
N HIS A 324 -49.68 13.38 -19.17
CA HIS A 324 -50.44 14.19 -20.15
C HIS A 324 -51.22 13.28 -21.13
N VAL A 325 -50.58 12.20 -21.64
CA VAL A 325 -51.25 11.26 -22.53
C VAL A 325 -52.42 10.58 -21.81
N ASN A 326 -52.23 10.11 -20.56
CA ASN A 326 -53.25 9.47 -19.77
C ASN A 326 -54.48 10.40 -19.58
N LYS A 327 -54.28 11.69 -19.22
CA LYS A 327 -55.32 12.68 -19.05
C LYS A 327 -56.10 12.95 -20.36
N ARG A 328 -55.37 12.99 -21.49
CA ARG A 328 -56.04 13.16 -22.79
C ARG A 328 -56.90 11.95 -23.18
N THR A 329 -56.38 10.72 -22.91
CA THR A 329 -57.13 9.50 -23.19
C THR A 329 -58.36 9.41 -22.33
N GLU A 330 -58.28 9.78 -21.04
CA GLU A 330 -59.43 9.86 -20.15
C GLU A 330 -60.46 10.92 -20.57
N ALA A 331 -60.03 12.00 -21.22
CA ALA A 331 -60.88 13.04 -21.80
C ALA A 331 -61.50 12.69 -23.17
N GLY A 332 -61.21 11.45 -23.68
CA GLY A 332 -61.81 10.95 -24.93
C GLY A 332 -61.09 11.37 -26.21
N TYR A 333 -59.87 11.94 -26.10
CA TYR A 333 -59.04 12.22 -27.29
C TYR A 333 -58.20 10.97 -27.61
N SER A 334 -58.29 10.47 -28.84
CA SER A 334 -57.45 9.36 -29.36
C SER A 334 -56.13 9.88 -29.94
#